data_24d0b73042be2524a664a15e79c57e27
#
_entry.id   24d0b73042be2524a664a15e79c57e27
#
_cell.length_a   1.000
_cell.length_b   1.000
_cell.length_c   1.000
_cell.angle_alpha   90.00
_cell.angle_beta   90.00
_cell.angle_gamma   90.00
#
_symmetry.space_group_name_H-M   'P 1'
#
loop_
_entity.id
_entity.type
_entity.pdbx_description
1 polymer ?
#
loop_
_entity_poly.entity_id
_entity_poly.type
_entity_poly.pdbx_seq_one_letter_code
_entity_poly.pdbx_strand_id
1 'polypeptide(L)'
;MDVRHPYLTRQLIAYIGNKRSLLPFLEPVFSELSRRRTVTRFSDPFAGSGAVARLAKYLGFAVEAGDSEHYSWVLNAAALEVDASERDRLFPDLGGPEAAFDHFRAI
;
A
#
# COMPACT_ATOMS: atom_id res chain seq x y z
N MET A 1 0.36 15.34 8.29
CA MET A 1 -0.21 14.14 7.63
C MET A 1 -0.94 13.28 8.66
N ASP A 2 -2.07 12.71 8.30
CA ASP A 2 -2.82 11.84 9.19
C ASP A 2 -2.45 10.37 8.96
N VAL A 3 -1.66 9.79 9.86
CA VAL A 3 -1.27 8.38 9.82
C VAL A 3 -2.44 7.43 10.11
N ARG A 4 -3.61 7.94 10.44
CA ARG A 4 -4.83 7.14 10.64
C ARG A 4 -5.61 6.92 9.34
N HIS A 5 -5.14 7.46 8.23
CA HIS A 5 -5.79 7.26 6.94
C HIS A 5 -5.99 5.75 6.66
N PRO A 6 -7.17 5.33 6.15
CA PRO A 6 -7.48 3.91 5.95
C PRO A 6 -6.45 3.13 5.12
N TYR A 7 -5.85 3.76 4.12
CA TYR A 7 -4.79 3.13 3.31
C TYR A 7 -3.59 2.68 4.14
N LEU A 8 -3.30 3.41 5.24
CA LEU A 8 -2.18 3.12 6.13
C LEU A 8 -2.53 2.18 7.28
N THR A 9 -3.80 2.16 7.70
CA THR A 9 -4.22 1.47 8.92
C THR A 9 -4.98 0.18 8.69
N ARG A 10 -5.71 0.05 7.59
CA ARG A 10 -6.45 -1.17 7.28
C ARG A 10 -5.54 -2.21 6.66
N GLN A 11 -5.67 -3.43 7.12
CA GLN A 11 -4.97 -4.57 6.56
C GLN A 11 -5.85 -5.81 6.63
N LEU A 12 -5.69 -6.71 5.65
CA LEU A 12 -6.50 -7.92 5.53
C LEU A 12 -6.07 -9.01 6.50
N ILE A 13 -4.78 -9.07 6.82
CA ILE A 13 -4.18 -10.14 7.63
C ILE A 13 -3.32 -9.51 8.72
N ALA A 14 -3.47 -9.99 9.96
CA ALA A 14 -2.55 -9.66 11.03
C ALA A 14 -1.19 -10.29 10.71
N TYR A 15 -0.14 -9.48 10.67
CA TYR A 15 1.19 -9.88 10.26
C TYR A 15 2.15 -9.79 11.44
N ILE A 16 2.87 -10.88 11.72
CA ILE A 16 3.91 -10.87 12.76
C ILE A 16 5.04 -9.94 12.32
N GLY A 17 5.46 -9.04 13.19
CA GLY A 17 6.47 -8.04 12.88
C GLY A 17 5.96 -6.86 12.05
N ASN A 18 4.66 -6.67 11.99
CA ASN A 18 4.04 -5.54 11.29
C ASN A 18 4.52 -4.21 11.91
N LYS A 19 4.99 -3.32 11.04
CA LYS A 19 5.54 -2.03 11.44
C LYS A 19 4.51 -0.90 11.46
N ARG A 20 3.21 -1.22 11.41
CA ARG A 20 2.14 -0.21 11.41
C ARG A 20 2.21 0.72 12.61
N SER A 21 2.57 0.20 13.78
CA SER A 21 2.72 0.98 15.01
C SER A 21 3.89 1.98 14.95
N LEU A 22 4.83 1.79 14.03
CA LEU A 22 5.98 2.67 13.84
C LEU A 22 5.70 3.81 12.86
N LEU A 23 4.56 3.82 12.17
CA LEU A 23 4.25 4.84 11.16
C LEU A 23 4.30 6.26 11.72
N PRO A 24 3.77 6.57 12.93
CA PRO A 24 3.90 7.90 13.50
C PRO A 24 5.33 8.35 13.73
N PHE A 25 6.23 7.40 13.97
CA PHE A 25 7.68 7.70 14.14
C PHE A 25 8.35 7.90 12.77
N LEU A 26 8.00 7.09 11.76
CA LEU A 26 8.65 7.12 10.45
C LEU A 26 8.16 8.28 9.58
N GLU A 27 6.92 8.69 9.75
CA GLU A 27 6.29 9.72 8.90
C GLU A 27 7.08 11.02 8.85
N PRO A 28 7.52 11.63 9.97
CA PRO A 28 8.29 12.88 9.91
C PRO A 28 9.60 12.73 9.15
N VAL A 29 10.26 11.59 9.27
CA VAL A 29 11.53 11.31 8.57
C VAL A 29 11.29 11.21 7.06
N PHE A 30 10.29 10.45 6.65
CA PHE A 30 9.95 10.25 5.24
C PHE A 30 9.43 11.55 4.60
N SER A 31 8.63 12.32 5.32
CA SER A 31 8.14 13.62 4.86
C SER A 31 9.28 14.59 4.62
N GLU A 32 10.29 14.62 5.49
CA GLU A 32 11.46 15.46 5.31
C GLU A 32 12.24 15.06 4.06
N LEU A 33 12.46 13.75 3.85
CA LEU A 33 13.12 13.26 2.65
C LEU A 33 12.35 13.58 1.38
N SER A 34 11.03 13.45 1.42
CA SER A 34 10.17 13.79 0.29
C SER A 34 10.28 15.27 -0.09
N ARG A 35 10.36 16.15 0.89
CA ARG A 35 10.49 17.61 0.65
C ARG A 35 11.79 18.00 -0.03
N ARG A 36 12.85 17.21 0.13
CA ARG A 36 14.16 17.50 -0.47
C ARG A 36 14.17 17.35 -1.98
N ARG A 37 13.16 16.73 -2.58
CA ARG A 37 12.99 16.52 -4.02
C ARG A 37 14.11 15.74 -4.72
N THR A 38 15.24 15.52 -4.06
CA THR A 38 16.34 14.68 -4.56
C THR A 38 16.12 13.20 -4.25
N VAL A 39 15.22 12.91 -3.30
CA VAL A 39 14.85 11.54 -2.93
C VAL A 39 13.43 11.30 -3.43
N THR A 40 13.30 10.52 -4.51
CA THR A 40 12.02 10.26 -5.19
C THR A 40 11.64 8.79 -5.19
N ARG A 41 12.56 7.90 -4.81
CA ARG A 41 12.36 6.45 -4.83
C ARG A 41 12.56 5.87 -3.46
N PHE A 42 11.82 4.82 -3.17
CA PHE A 42 11.89 4.08 -1.91
C PHE A 42 11.90 2.58 -2.21
N SER A 43 12.81 1.85 -1.59
CA SER A 43 12.90 0.40 -1.76
C SER A 43 12.82 -0.28 -0.40
N ASP A 44 11.94 -1.26 -0.27
CA ASP A 44 11.81 -2.08 0.93
C ASP A 44 11.92 -3.57 0.55
N PRO A 45 13.12 -4.18 0.70
CA PRO A 45 13.31 -5.58 0.34
C PRO A 45 12.71 -6.57 1.35
N PHE A 46 12.22 -6.09 2.49
CA PHE A 46 11.61 -6.87 3.55
C PHE A 46 10.24 -6.32 3.92
N ALA A 47 9.40 -6.14 2.91
CA ALA A 47 8.18 -5.35 3.01
C ALA A 47 7.11 -5.93 3.95
N GLY A 48 7.09 -7.24 4.14
CA GLY A 48 6.12 -7.90 5.00
C GLY A 48 4.68 -7.56 4.62
N SER A 49 3.93 -6.97 5.55
CA SER A 49 2.55 -6.52 5.30
C SER A 49 2.44 -5.33 4.36
N GLY A 50 3.56 -4.67 4.07
CA GLY A 50 3.60 -3.46 3.25
C GLY A 50 3.29 -2.17 3.99
N ALA A 51 3.25 -2.17 5.32
CA ALA A 51 2.91 -0.98 6.10
C ALA A 51 3.83 0.20 5.80
N VAL A 52 5.14 -0.01 5.79
CA VAL A 52 6.14 1.02 5.51
C VAL A 52 6.11 1.42 4.02
N ALA A 53 6.01 0.44 3.13
CA ALA A 53 5.92 0.70 1.68
C ALA A 53 4.70 1.56 1.34
N ARG A 54 3.54 1.29 1.96
CA ARG A 54 2.33 2.11 1.78
C ARG A 54 2.50 3.53 2.29
N LEU A 55 3.20 3.71 3.42
CA LEU A 55 3.54 5.05 3.91
C LEU A 55 4.37 5.81 2.86
N ALA A 56 5.41 5.18 2.30
CA ALA A 56 6.24 5.80 1.29
C ALA A 56 5.42 6.17 0.03
N LYS A 57 4.55 5.29 -0.44
CA LYS A 57 3.66 5.60 -1.57
C LYS A 57 2.73 6.75 -1.25
N TYR A 58 2.12 6.76 -0.07
CA TYR A 58 1.21 7.83 0.37
C TYR A 58 1.91 9.19 0.37
N LEU A 59 3.20 9.23 0.69
CA LEU A 59 4.01 10.44 0.71
C LEU A 59 4.57 10.83 -0.68
N GLY A 60 4.27 10.07 -1.72
CA GLY A 60 4.60 10.42 -3.09
C GLY A 60 5.87 9.79 -3.65
N PHE A 61 6.53 8.86 -2.94
CA PHE A 61 7.67 8.13 -3.47
C PHE A 61 7.22 7.11 -4.53
N ALA A 62 8.09 6.87 -5.52
CA ALA A 62 8.01 5.68 -6.34
C ALA A 62 8.55 4.51 -5.52
N VAL A 63 7.73 3.47 -5.30
CA VAL A 63 8.02 2.42 -4.33
C VAL A 63 8.32 1.09 -5.01
N GLU A 64 9.38 0.45 -4.58
CA GLU A 64 9.68 -0.95 -4.86
C GLU A 64 9.60 -1.73 -3.54
N ALA A 65 8.85 -2.82 -3.53
CA ALA A 65 8.70 -3.66 -2.34
C ALA A 65 8.99 -5.11 -2.71
N GLY A 66 9.65 -5.82 -1.82
CA GLY A 66 9.95 -7.23 -1.97
C GLY A 66 9.91 -7.96 -0.65
N ASP A 67 9.75 -9.28 -0.73
CA ASP A 67 9.80 -10.16 0.44
C ASP A 67 10.01 -11.59 -0.05
N SER A 68 10.50 -12.46 0.82
CA SER A 68 10.66 -13.88 0.50
C SER A 68 9.33 -14.65 0.50
N GLU A 69 8.30 -14.11 1.12
CA GLU A 69 7.00 -14.79 1.28
C GLU A 69 6.03 -14.42 0.16
N HIS A 70 5.42 -15.41 -0.47
CA HIS A 70 4.50 -15.17 -1.57
C HIS A 70 3.29 -14.32 -1.17
N TYR A 71 2.72 -14.56 0.01
CA TYR A 71 1.56 -13.77 0.46
C TYR A 71 1.91 -12.29 0.67
N SER A 72 3.15 -11.98 1.04
CA SER A 72 3.63 -10.61 1.10
C SER A 72 3.63 -9.97 -0.29
N TRP A 73 4.07 -10.69 -1.32
CA TRP A 73 4.00 -10.22 -2.70
C TRP A 73 2.57 -9.89 -3.10
N VAL A 74 1.60 -10.75 -2.79
CA VAL A 74 0.19 -10.50 -3.11
C VAL A 74 -0.34 -9.24 -2.43
N LEU A 75 -0.08 -9.10 -1.12
CA LEU A 75 -0.51 -7.93 -0.35
C LEU A 75 0.10 -6.64 -0.89
N ASN A 76 1.39 -6.65 -1.19
CA ASN A 76 2.09 -5.46 -1.69
C ASN A 76 1.68 -5.12 -3.12
N ALA A 77 1.50 -6.09 -4.00
CA ALA A 77 1.01 -5.86 -5.35
C ALA A 77 -0.37 -5.17 -5.31
N ALA A 78 -1.28 -5.67 -4.49
CA ALA A 78 -2.62 -5.08 -4.35
C ALA A 78 -2.57 -3.65 -3.82
N ALA A 79 -1.69 -3.36 -2.86
CA ALA A 79 -1.61 -2.04 -2.23
C ALA A 79 -0.80 -1.01 -3.04
N LEU A 80 0.19 -1.45 -3.81
CA LEU A 80 1.16 -0.55 -4.42
C LEU A 80 0.99 -0.40 -5.92
N GLU A 81 0.53 -1.42 -6.64
CA GLU A 81 0.49 -1.41 -8.11
C GLU A 81 -0.76 -0.75 -8.68
N VAL A 82 -1.83 -0.63 -7.88
CA VAL A 82 -3.09 -0.05 -8.33
C VAL A 82 -3.26 1.34 -7.75
N ASP A 83 -3.29 2.35 -8.61
CA ASP A 83 -3.55 3.73 -8.21
C ASP A 83 -5.07 4.02 -8.17
N ALA A 84 -5.46 5.00 -7.37
CA ALA A 84 -6.85 5.42 -7.26
C ALA A 84 -7.45 5.81 -8.62
N SER A 85 -6.63 6.40 -9.50
CA SER A 85 -7.06 6.78 -10.85
C SER A 85 -7.41 5.59 -11.75
N GLU A 86 -6.94 4.39 -11.40
CA GLU A 86 -7.17 3.16 -12.18
C GLU A 86 -8.34 2.34 -11.64
N ARG A 87 -8.91 2.74 -10.51
CA ARG A 87 -9.93 1.98 -9.80
C ARG A 87 -11.10 1.58 -10.70
N ASP A 88 -11.61 2.50 -11.50
CA ASP A 88 -12.78 2.26 -12.32
C ASP A 88 -12.50 1.37 -13.53
N ARG A 89 -11.24 1.10 -13.82
CA ARG A 89 -10.79 0.19 -14.87
C ARG A 89 -10.64 -1.25 -14.40
N LEU A 90 -10.77 -1.49 -13.10
CA LEU A 90 -10.68 -2.84 -12.54
C LEU A 90 -11.91 -3.65 -12.90
N PHE A 91 -11.72 -4.92 -13.17
CA PHE A 91 -12.79 -5.88 -13.48
C PHE A 91 -13.68 -5.45 -14.66
N PRO A 92 -13.10 -5.10 -15.82
CA PRO A 92 -13.90 -4.61 -16.93
C PRO A 92 -14.93 -5.63 -17.42
N ASP A 93 -14.60 -6.92 -17.35
CA ASP A 93 -15.50 -8.00 -17.78
C ASP A 93 -16.72 -8.18 -16.87
N LEU A 94 -16.65 -7.62 -15.64
CA LEU A 94 -17.73 -7.68 -14.66
C LEU A 94 -18.48 -6.35 -14.53
N GLY A 95 -18.08 -5.34 -15.28
CA GLY A 95 -18.73 -4.02 -15.23
C GLY A 95 -18.16 -3.06 -14.20
N GLY A 96 -16.94 -3.31 -13.72
CA GLY A 96 -16.24 -2.44 -12.77
C GLY A 96 -16.20 -3.01 -11.35
N PRO A 97 -15.55 -2.30 -10.42
CA PRO A 97 -15.32 -2.83 -9.05
C PRO A 97 -16.60 -3.07 -8.24
N GLU A 98 -17.57 -2.17 -8.30
CA GLU A 98 -18.84 -2.35 -7.56
C GLU A 98 -19.62 -3.57 -8.09
N ALA A 99 -19.71 -3.71 -9.41
CA ALA A 99 -20.37 -4.86 -10.02
C ALA A 99 -19.64 -6.17 -9.69
N ALA A 100 -18.32 -6.15 -9.64
CA ALA A 100 -17.51 -7.30 -9.22
C ALA A 100 -17.81 -7.69 -7.78
N PHE A 101 -17.87 -6.72 -6.86
CA PHE A 101 -18.22 -6.98 -5.46
C PHE A 101 -19.61 -7.60 -5.33
N ASP A 102 -20.59 -7.07 -6.06
CA ASP A 102 -21.97 -7.60 -6.04
C ASP A 102 -22.01 -9.03 -6.59
N HIS A 103 -21.27 -9.30 -7.66
CA HIS A 103 -21.16 -10.64 -8.23
C HIS A 103 -20.61 -11.64 -7.21
N PHE A 104 -19.49 -11.33 -6.56
CA PHE A 104 -18.86 -12.23 -5.59
C PHE A 104 -19.66 -12.35 -4.30
N ARG A 105 -20.37 -11.32 -3.90
CA ARG A 105 -21.24 -11.37 -2.71
C ARG A 105 -22.45 -12.28 -2.91
N ALA A 106 -22.89 -12.46 -4.15
CA ALA A 106 -24.04 -13.31 -4.47
C ALA A 106 -23.70 -14.81 -4.54
N ILE A 107 -22.42 -15.17 -4.48
CA ILE A 107 -21.98 -16.56 -4.43
C ILE A 107 -22.05 -17.05 -2.98
#